data_87702911a54d3433bbc24e0f1f3eabc8
#
_entry.id   87702911a54d3433bbc24e0f1f3eabc8
#
_cell.length_a   1.000
_cell.length_b   1.000
_cell.length_c   1.000
_cell.angle_alpha   90.00
_cell.angle_beta   90.00
_cell.angle_gamma   90.00
#
_symmetry.space_group_name_H-M   'P 1'
#
loop_
_entity.id
_entity.type
_entity.pdbx_description
1 polymer ?
#
loop_
_entity_poly.entity_id
_entity_poly.type
_entity_poly.pdbx_seq_one_letter_code
_entity_poly.pdbx_strand_id
1 'polypeptide(L)'
;MTTISATEQTLETRTTAAASRRWLYGAPTDLIIGCGLWSLPLLLITYWVEPYFAGGFATAFYALALVCNYPHYAATWYRACAQPADRQRYWQVLVWSGLLTLAGLLLVHAHPPLLPRVFTLYVFWSPWHYTGQNYGIALMFARRRGLTALDRPTTRWLWAAFVLPYVMLLLAFNSGPSADPLLLSAGLPPAAVKMAIVVLGASFLAITFVIGRKLFRQHPWSVTGPTLALLATQALWFIPAAVIVLVGEAVFQVRYSSGMLALLHSAQYLWITSYYARREQGPQWQPWRYAAVLFAVGIALFIPGPWAASLWFGLDFTTSFLAFTALINIHHFILDGAVWKLREPRIAAVLVQDQTQHPSADVAGSGRFSPWWRRFALAGAVVGLGLLAGLDVFKFVLGGRVTDAAALSQALKLNPKRCAGGGTAGPAGTGRRRPPARP
;
A
#
# COMPACT_ATOMS: atom_id res chain seq x y z
N MET A 1 -34.55 -42.16 -8.64
CA MET A 1 -34.35 -40.95 -7.80
C MET A 1 -33.81 -41.42 -6.46
N THR A 2 -32.51 -41.26 -6.26
CA THR A 2 -31.80 -41.70 -5.04
C THR A 2 -32.04 -40.64 -3.97
N THR A 3 -32.77 -40.97 -2.91
CA THR A 3 -32.98 -40.14 -1.75
C THR A 3 -31.67 -40.01 -0.97
N ILE A 4 -31.01 -38.84 -1.05
CA ILE A 4 -29.87 -38.52 -0.24
C ILE A 4 -30.32 -38.50 1.24
N SER A 5 -29.67 -39.26 2.09
CA SER A 5 -30.06 -39.37 3.50
C SER A 5 -29.86 -38.05 4.25
N ALA A 6 -30.72 -37.76 5.22
CA ALA A 6 -30.60 -36.53 6.03
C ALA A 6 -29.23 -36.38 6.71
N THR A 7 -28.53 -37.50 6.93
CA THR A 7 -27.16 -37.55 7.49
C THR A 7 -26.13 -37.06 6.49
N GLU A 8 -26.24 -37.40 5.20
CA GLU A 8 -25.37 -36.93 4.13
C GLU A 8 -25.55 -35.44 3.86
N GLN A 9 -26.80 -34.95 3.84
CA GLN A 9 -27.09 -33.52 3.73
C GLN A 9 -26.54 -32.71 4.93
N THR A 10 -26.58 -33.29 6.14
CA THR A 10 -25.99 -32.61 7.31
C THR A 10 -24.46 -32.62 7.29
N LEU A 11 -23.85 -33.65 6.73
CA LEU A 11 -22.40 -33.75 6.56
C LEU A 11 -21.90 -32.79 5.46
N GLU A 12 -22.59 -32.72 4.33
CA GLU A 12 -22.30 -31.78 3.25
C GLU A 12 -22.44 -30.32 3.69
N THR A 13 -23.51 -29.99 4.44
CA THR A 13 -23.70 -28.64 4.97
C THR A 13 -22.63 -28.29 6.01
N ARG A 14 -22.18 -29.21 6.84
CA ARG A 14 -21.08 -28.99 7.78
C ARG A 14 -19.73 -28.85 7.10
N THR A 15 -19.45 -29.63 6.07
CA THR A 15 -18.21 -29.53 5.29
C THR A 15 -18.13 -28.24 4.44
N THR A 16 -19.23 -27.84 3.83
CA THR A 16 -19.32 -26.56 3.09
C THR A 16 -19.22 -25.35 4.01
N ALA A 17 -19.87 -25.38 5.18
CA ALA A 17 -19.75 -24.35 6.20
C ALA A 17 -18.33 -24.26 6.78
N ALA A 18 -17.66 -25.38 7.01
CA ALA A 18 -16.28 -25.42 7.48
C ALA A 18 -15.28 -24.93 6.39
N ALA A 19 -15.56 -25.23 5.11
CA ALA A 19 -14.77 -24.74 3.99
C ALA A 19 -14.94 -23.23 3.78
N SER A 20 -16.14 -22.68 3.96
CA SER A 20 -16.41 -21.25 3.85
C SER A 20 -15.71 -20.44 4.95
N ARG A 21 -15.56 -20.98 6.14
CA ARG A 21 -14.84 -20.33 7.25
C ARG A 21 -13.33 -20.17 7.02
N ARG A 22 -12.74 -20.88 6.05
CA ARG A 22 -11.31 -20.78 5.70
C ARG A 22 -10.96 -19.51 4.95
N TRP A 23 -11.92 -18.84 4.34
CA TRP A 23 -11.76 -17.65 3.52
C TRP A 23 -12.46 -16.44 4.17
N LEU A 24 -12.06 -15.22 3.81
CA LEU A 24 -12.74 -13.99 4.24
C LEU A 24 -13.93 -13.68 3.32
N TYR A 25 -13.68 -13.57 2.03
CA TYR A 25 -14.69 -13.29 1.00
C TYR A 25 -14.94 -14.48 0.07
N GLY A 26 -14.00 -15.42 0.02
CA GLY A 26 -14.00 -16.57 -0.87
C GLY A 26 -12.66 -16.76 -1.54
N ALA A 27 -12.38 -17.99 -2.01
CA ALA A 27 -11.06 -18.35 -2.55
C ALA A 27 -10.56 -17.42 -3.66
N PRO A 28 -11.34 -17.08 -4.72
CA PRO A 28 -10.84 -16.22 -5.78
C PRO A 28 -10.46 -14.82 -5.28
N THR A 29 -11.34 -14.15 -4.55
CA THR A 29 -11.09 -12.79 -4.04
C THR A 29 -9.91 -12.75 -3.10
N ASP A 30 -9.83 -13.71 -2.19
CA ASP A 30 -8.77 -13.77 -1.17
C ASP A 30 -7.41 -14.12 -1.78
N LEU A 31 -7.36 -14.97 -2.81
CA LEU A 31 -6.12 -15.27 -3.51
C LEU A 31 -5.69 -14.12 -4.43
N ILE A 32 -6.60 -13.55 -5.19
CA ILE A 32 -6.28 -12.47 -6.12
C ILE A 32 -5.90 -11.21 -5.36
N ILE A 33 -6.77 -10.68 -4.49
CA ILE A 33 -6.56 -9.41 -3.79
C ILE A 33 -5.82 -9.64 -2.48
N GLY A 34 -6.32 -10.52 -1.62
CA GLY A 34 -5.79 -10.76 -0.28
C GLY A 34 -4.38 -11.34 -0.26
N CYS A 35 -4.09 -12.32 -1.13
CA CYS A 35 -2.75 -12.86 -1.30
C CYS A 35 -1.92 -12.13 -2.37
N GLY A 36 -2.49 -11.17 -3.09
CA GLY A 36 -1.77 -10.34 -4.04
C GLY A 36 -1.38 -11.03 -5.35
N LEU A 37 -2.05 -12.12 -5.76
CA LEU A 37 -1.70 -12.85 -6.99
C LEU A 37 -1.90 -12.00 -8.27
N TRP A 38 -2.73 -10.96 -8.23
CA TRP A 38 -2.87 -10.00 -9.34
C TRP A 38 -1.60 -9.15 -9.57
N SER A 39 -0.66 -9.18 -8.63
CA SER A 39 0.62 -8.46 -8.75
C SER A 39 1.44 -8.95 -9.93
N LEU A 40 1.45 -10.26 -10.20
CA LEU A 40 2.23 -10.81 -11.30
C LEU A 40 1.78 -10.28 -12.66
N PRO A 41 0.51 -10.37 -13.09
CA PRO A 41 0.08 -9.82 -14.36
C PRO A 41 0.29 -8.29 -14.43
N LEU A 42 0.06 -7.56 -13.34
CA LEU A 42 0.29 -6.11 -13.31
C LEU A 42 1.77 -5.76 -13.51
N LEU A 43 2.69 -6.48 -12.86
CA LEU A 43 4.13 -6.31 -13.04
C LEU A 43 4.56 -6.59 -14.47
N LEU A 44 4.06 -7.67 -15.08
CA LEU A 44 4.37 -8.03 -16.46
C LEU A 44 3.82 -6.98 -17.44
N ILE A 45 2.58 -6.54 -17.26
CA ILE A 45 1.99 -5.48 -18.09
C ILE A 45 2.81 -4.19 -17.96
N THR A 46 3.16 -3.79 -16.74
CA THR A 46 3.97 -2.59 -16.50
C THR A 46 5.32 -2.70 -17.19
N TYR A 47 6.02 -3.84 -17.06
CA TYR A 47 7.32 -4.06 -17.68
C TYR A 47 7.27 -3.97 -19.22
N TRP A 48 6.25 -4.56 -19.86
CA TRP A 48 6.16 -4.58 -21.32
C TRP A 48 5.57 -3.32 -21.94
N VAL A 49 4.67 -2.64 -21.24
CA VAL A 49 3.90 -1.52 -21.81
C VAL A 49 4.47 -0.15 -21.40
N GLU A 50 5.17 -0.04 -20.27
CA GLU A 50 5.74 1.22 -19.79
C GLU A 50 6.66 1.90 -20.83
N PRO A 51 7.57 1.18 -21.54
CA PRO A 51 8.43 1.81 -22.54
C PRO A 51 7.69 2.52 -23.67
N TYR A 52 6.47 2.05 -23.97
CA TYR A 52 5.66 2.58 -25.08
C TYR A 52 4.58 3.57 -24.61
N PHE A 53 4.25 3.58 -23.33
CA PHE A 53 3.08 4.30 -22.82
C PHE A 53 3.27 4.92 -21.43
N ALA A 54 4.47 5.41 -21.13
CA ALA A 54 4.84 5.92 -19.80
C ALA A 54 3.89 7.01 -19.26
N GLY A 55 3.43 7.94 -20.11
CA GLY A 55 2.46 8.98 -19.74
C GLY A 55 1.08 8.45 -19.37
N GLY A 56 0.62 7.41 -20.08
CA GLY A 56 -0.64 6.73 -19.79
C GLY A 56 -0.59 5.95 -18.47
N PHE A 57 0.53 5.29 -18.19
CA PHE A 57 0.74 4.62 -16.90
C PHE A 57 0.75 5.60 -15.75
N ALA A 58 1.46 6.72 -15.84
CA ALA A 58 1.48 7.73 -14.80
C ALA A 58 0.06 8.24 -14.49
N THR A 59 -0.74 8.49 -15.53
CA THR A 59 -2.15 8.90 -15.40
C THR A 59 -3.00 7.80 -14.75
N ALA A 60 -2.85 6.54 -15.19
CA ALA A 60 -3.59 5.42 -14.64
C ALA A 60 -3.24 5.17 -13.15
N PHE A 61 -1.96 5.17 -12.80
CA PHE A 61 -1.54 5.04 -11.39
C PHE A 61 -2.03 6.20 -10.53
N TYR A 62 -2.03 7.41 -11.06
CA TYR A 62 -2.58 8.55 -10.34
C TYR A 62 -4.09 8.41 -10.09
N ALA A 63 -4.87 8.01 -11.10
CA ALA A 63 -6.30 7.74 -10.95
C ALA A 63 -6.57 6.59 -9.97
N LEU A 64 -5.79 5.51 -10.04
CA LEU A 64 -5.88 4.38 -9.11
C LEU A 64 -5.48 4.76 -7.68
N ALA A 65 -4.55 5.71 -7.50
CA ALA A 65 -4.20 6.23 -6.19
C ALA A 65 -5.40 6.93 -5.52
N LEU A 66 -6.23 7.65 -6.27
CA LEU A 66 -7.44 8.27 -5.73
C LEU A 66 -8.45 7.24 -5.22
N VAL A 67 -8.55 6.09 -5.89
CA VAL A 67 -9.56 5.06 -5.58
C VAL A 67 -9.05 4.05 -4.54
N CYS A 68 -7.77 3.73 -4.54
CA CYS A 68 -7.20 2.71 -3.66
C CYS A 68 -6.27 3.31 -2.60
N ASN A 69 -5.28 4.10 -3.03
CA ASN A 69 -4.20 4.52 -2.14
C ASN A 69 -4.66 5.58 -1.13
N TYR A 70 -5.43 6.58 -1.52
CA TYR A 70 -5.91 7.59 -0.58
C TYR A 70 -6.97 7.03 0.39
N PRO A 71 -7.96 6.24 -0.06
CA PRO A 71 -8.91 5.60 0.86
C PRO A 71 -8.28 4.66 1.89
N HIS A 72 -7.15 4.00 1.60
CA HIS A 72 -6.57 3.09 2.57
C HIS A 72 -6.02 3.80 3.81
N TYR A 73 -5.52 5.04 3.71
CA TYR A 73 -5.15 5.84 4.88
C TYR A 73 -6.37 6.16 5.74
N ALA A 74 -7.47 6.53 5.08
CA ALA A 74 -8.73 6.77 5.77
C ALA A 74 -9.26 5.51 6.47
N ALA A 75 -8.99 4.31 5.92
CA ALA A 75 -9.39 3.04 6.53
C ALA A 75 -8.70 2.79 7.88
N THR A 76 -7.42 3.18 8.04
CA THR A 76 -6.71 3.11 9.31
C THR A 76 -7.35 4.02 10.36
N TRP A 77 -7.65 5.27 9.97
CA TRP A 77 -8.36 6.20 10.84
C TRP A 77 -9.76 5.70 11.20
N TYR A 78 -10.47 5.20 10.22
CA TYR A 78 -11.78 4.59 10.44
C TYR A 78 -11.69 3.45 11.46
N ARG A 79 -10.73 2.54 11.30
CA ARG A 79 -10.49 1.44 12.23
C ARG A 79 -10.17 1.91 13.65
N ALA A 80 -9.36 2.97 13.79
CA ALA A 80 -8.97 3.50 15.10
C ALA A 80 -10.09 4.30 15.78
N CYS A 81 -11.04 4.87 15.01
CA CYS A 81 -12.00 5.86 15.51
C CYS A 81 -13.48 5.43 15.46
N ALA A 82 -13.82 4.37 14.71
CA ALA A 82 -15.23 3.97 14.48
C ALA A 82 -15.95 3.58 15.76
N GLN A 83 -15.27 2.88 16.67
CA GLN A 83 -15.83 2.46 17.94
C GLN A 83 -15.34 3.32 19.12
N PRO A 84 -16.20 3.67 20.09
CA PRO A 84 -15.78 4.44 21.26
C PRO A 84 -14.64 3.79 22.06
N ALA A 85 -14.69 2.46 22.22
CA ALA A 85 -13.65 1.69 22.91
C ALA A 85 -12.30 1.75 22.20
N ASP A 86 -12.29 1.73 20.84
CA ASP A 86 -11.07 1.86 20.07
C ASP A 86 -10.51 3.27 20.16
N ARG A 87 -11.34 4.32 20.09
CA ARG A 87 -10.91 5.71 20.30
C ARG A 87 -10.25 5.89 21.65
N GLN A 88 -10.83 5.37 22.72
CA GLN A 88 -10.27 5.46 24.06
C GLN A 88 -8.95 4.68 24.15
N ARG A 89 -8.83 3.55 23.47
CA ARG A 89 -7.63 2.71 23.46
C ARG A 89 -6.47 3.33 22.70
N TYR A 90 -6.77 3.90 21.52
CA TYR A 90 -5.73 4.40 20.60
C TYR A 90 -5.54 5.92 20.69
N TRP A 91 -6.25 6.65 21.57
CA TRP A 91 -6.21 8.10 21.62
C TRP A 91 -4.81 8.68 21.78
N GLN A 92 -3.97 8.06 22.61
CA GLN A 92 -2.58 8.53 22.79
C GLN A 92 -1.78 8.42 21.50
N VAL A 93 -1.88 7.28 20.81
CA VAL A 93 -1.18 7.09 19.53
C VAL A 93 -1.73 8.04 18.47
N LEU A 94 -3.05 8.23 18.41
CA LEU A 94 -3.69 9.17 17.47
C LEU A 94 -3.22 10.61 17.71
N VAL A 95 -3.23 11.06 18.96
CA VAL A 95 -2.84 12.44 19.31
C VAL A 95 -1.35 12.65 19.08
N TRP A 96 -0.49 11.81 19.66
CA TRP A 96 0.96 12.03 19.55
C TRP A 96 1.49 11.86 18.15
N SER A 97 1.04 10.85 17.40
CA SER A 97 1.44 10.70 16.00
C SER A 97 0.86 11.80 15.11
N GLY A 98 -0.35 12.28 15.39
CA GLY A 98 -0.94 13.44 14.72
C GLY A 98 -0.18 14.74 14.97
N LEU A 99 0.20 15.01 16.22
CA LEU A 99 1.04 16.17 16.57
C LEU A 99 2.42 16.07 15.92
N LEU A 100 3.04 14.88 15.91
CA LEU A 100 4.32 14.66 15.24
C LEU A 100 4.21 14.91 13.73
N THR A 101 3.13 14.45 13.10
CA THR A 101 2.87 14.68 11.67
C THR A 101 2.68 16.16 11.39
N LEU A 102 1.88 16.87 12.21
CA LEU A 102 1.69 18.30 12.06
C LEU A 102 3.00 19.08 12.24
N ALA A 103 3.78 18.77 13.29
CA ALA A 103 5.07 19.38 13.52
C ALA A 103 6.04 19.12 12.36
N GLY A 104 6.05 17.90 11.82
CA GLY A 104 6.83 17.53 10.64
C GLY A 104 6.40 18.32 9.39
N LEU A 105 5.09 18.47 9.16
CA LEU A 105 4.57 19.27 8.04
C LEU A 105 5.01 20.74 8.18
N LEU A 106 4.82 21.35 9.34
CA LEU A 106 5.25 22.74 9.59
C LEU A 106 6.76 22.89 9.39
N LEU A 107 7.54 21.95 9.91
CA LEU A 107 9.02 22.00 9.82
C LEU A 107 9.50 21.86 8.38
N VAL A 108 8.95 20.93 7.59
CA VAL A 108 9.33 20.74 6.18
C VAL A 108 8.91 21.93 5.32
N HIS A 109 7.75 22.53 5.59
CA HIS A 109 7.32 23.74 4.88
C HIS A 109 8.14 24.97 5.24
N ALA A 110 8.54 25.11 6.51
CA ALA A 110 9.45 26.19 6.94
C ALA A 110 10.90 25.96 6.44
N HIS A 111 11.32 24.72 6.27
CA HIS A 111 12.66 24.34 5.85
C HIS A 111 12.63 23.28 4.74
N PRO A 112 12.29 23.63 3.48
CA PRO A 112 12.16 22.71 2.35
C PRO A 112 13.36 21.77 2.11
N PRO A 113 14.63 22.14 2.42
CA PRO A 113 15.77 21.22 2.31
C PRO A 113 15.70 19.97 3.20
N LEU A 114 14.72 19.89 4.12
CA LEU A 114 14.46 18.68 4.90
C LEU A 114 13.62 17.64 4.13
N LEU A 115 12.91 18.05 3.08
CA LEU A 115 12.03 17.18 2.32
C LEU A 115 12.72 15.89 1.82
N PRO A 116 13.93 15.92 1.23
CA PRO A 116 14.60 14.70 0.79
C PRO A 116 14.86 13.70 1.94
N ARG A 117 15.17 14.20 3.15
CA ARG A 117 15.40 13.33 4.33
C ARG A 117 14.11 12.63 4.77
N VAL A 118 13.04 13.40 4.91
CA VAL A 118 11.72 12.88 5.32
C VAL A 118 11.16 11.94 4.25
N PHE A 119 11.33 12.30 2.98
CA PHE A 119 10.87 11.49 1.86
C PHE A 119 11.65 10.18 1.74
N THR A 120 12.97 10.20 1.98
CA THR A 120 13.80 8.99 2.06
C THR A 120 13.34 8.07 3.19
N LEU A 121 13.09 8.61 4.38
CA LEU A 121 12.56 7.83 5.50
C LEU A 121 11.23 7.15 5.12
N TYR A 122 10.32 7.89 4.50
CA TYR A 122 9.05 7.35 4.01
C TYR A 122 9.27 6.20 3.02
N VAL A 123 10.08 6.42 1.98
CA VAL A 123 10.31 5.43 0.91
C VAL A 123 10.99 4.16 1.44
N PHE A 124 11.86 4.27 2.44
CA PHE A 124 12.53 3.10 3.04
C PHE A 124 11.66 2.38 4.07
N TRP A 125 10.78 3.12 4.77
CA TRP A 125 9.85 2.51 5.72
C TRP A 125 8.67 1.81 5.04
N SER A 126 8.23 2.31 3.89
CA SER A 126 7.08 1.74 3.14
C SER A 126 7.23 0.23 2.86
N PRO A 127 8.32 -0.27 2.27
CA PRO A 127 8.48 -1.69 2.02
C PRO A 127 8.57 -2.53 3.31
N TRP A 128 9.09 -1.96 4.40
CA TRP A 128 9.03 -2.60 5.72
C TRP A 128 7.61 -2.78 6.20
N HIS A 129 6.79 -1.75 6.06
CA HIS A 129 5.38 -1.78 6.40
C HIS A 129 4.62 -2.82 5.56
N TYR A 130 4.87 -2.88 4.25
CA TYR A 130 4.29 -3.89 3.36
C TYR A 130 4.74 -5.32 3.73
N THR A 131 5.99 -5.50 4.12
CA THR A 131 6.52 -6.77 4.64
C THR A 131 5.76 -7.22 5.88
N GLY A 132 5.54 -6.31 6.82
CA GLY A 132 4.75 -6.56 8.03
C GLY A 132 3.31 -6.98 7.72
N GLN A 133 2.66 -6.30 6.75
CA GLN A 133 1.31 -6.64 6.31
C GLN A 133 1.25 -8.03 5.66
N ASN A 134 2.11 -8.31 4.67
CA ASN A 134 2.15 -9.60 3.99
C ASN A 134 2.38 -10.76 4.98
N TYR A 135 3.33 -10.59 5.90
CA TYR A 135 3.58 -11.58 6.96
C TYR A 135 2.39 -11.74 7.90
N GLY A 136 1.77 -10.63 8.31
CA GLY A 136 0.58 -10.66 9.17
C GLY A 136 -0.60 -11.41 8.54
N ILE A 137 -0.87 -11.16 7.25
CA ILE A 137 -1.90 -11.86 6.48
C ILE A 137 -1.55 -13.34 6.29
N ALA A 138 -0.26 -13.66 6.06
CA ALA A 138 0.20 -15.04 5.96
C ALA A 138 -0.04 -15.82 7.26
N LEU A 139 0.27 -15.22 8.41
CA LEU A 139 -0.02 -15.81 9.72
C LEU A 139 -1.52 -15.91 10.01
N MET A 140 -2.31 -14.92 9.59
CA MET A 140 -3.76 -14.97 9.72
C MET A 140 -4.34 -16.16 8.96
N PHE A 141 -3.98 -16.34 7.68
CA PHE A 141 -4.44 -17.49 6.92
C PHE A 141 -3.92 -18.82 7.47
N ALA A 142 -2.67 -18.89 7.89
CA ALA A 142 -2.12 -20.08 8.53
C ALA A 142 -2.97 -20.50 9.73
N ARG A 143 -3.24 -19.58 10.67
CA ARG A 143 -4.04 -19.85 11.85
C ARG A 143 -5.49 -20.17 11.54
N ARG A 144 -6.12 -19.43 10.62
CA ARG A 144 -7.50 -19.62 10.19
C ARG A 144 -7.74 -20.99 9.54
N ARG A 145 -6.67 -21.60 8.99
CA ARG A 145 -6.69 -22.89 8.33
C ARG A 145 -6.17 -24.05 9.19
N GLY A 146 -5.99 -23.78 10.49
CA GLY A 146 -5.61 -24.81 11.46
C GLY A 146 -4.12 -25.00 11.67
N LEU A 147 -3.25 -24.18 11.06
CA LEU A 147 -1.83 -24.11 11.40
C LEU A 147 -1.63 -23.32 12.72
N THR A 148 -2.30 -23.76 13.79
CA THR A 148 -2.33 -23.04 15.07
C THR A 148 -1.00 -23.10 15.82
N ALA A 149 -0.16 -24.08 15.52
CA ALA A 149 1.09 -24.34 16.20
C ALA A 149 2.27 -24.47 15.23
N LEU A 150 2.56 -23.40 14.48
CA LEU A 150 3.89 -23.30 13.90
C LEU A 150 4.89 -23.23 15.06
N ASP A 151 5.82 -24.18 15.12
CA ASP A 151 6.89 -24.17 16.11
C ASP A 151 7.72 -22.87 16.00
N ARG A 152 8.33 -22.46 17.11
CA ARG A 152 9.10 -21.22 17.17
C ARG A 152 10.18 -21.11 16.08
N PRO A 153 10.96 -22.17 15.78
CA PRO A 153 11.90 -22.13 14.65
C PRO A 153 11.24 -21.87 13.32
N THR A 154 10.17 -22.58 12.95
CA THR A 154 9.45 -22.38 11.67
C THR A 154 8.89 -20.97 11.56
N THR A 155 8.35 -20.40 12.63
CA THR A 155 7.85 -19.01 12.65
C THR A 155 8.99 -18.02 12.42
N ARG A 156 10.18 -18.23 13.01
CA ARG A 156 11.36 -17.38 12.80
C ARG A 156 11.89 -17.46 11.37
N TRP A 157 11.97 -18.68 10.83
CA TRP A 157 12.39 -18.88 9.43
C TRP A 157 11.40 -18.28 8.44
N LEU A 158 10.10 -18.42 8.71
CA LEU A 158 9.05 -17.78 7.89
C LEU A 158 9.21 -16.26 7.93
N TRP A 159 9.41 -15.67 9.11
CA TRP A 159 9.69 -14.25 9.24
C TRP A 159 10.94 -13.84 8.45
N ALA A 160 12.03 -14.59 8.56
CA ALA A 160 13.24 -14.33 7.79
C ALA A 160 12.98 -14.37 6.28
N ALA A 161 12.19 -15.32 5.79
CA ALA A 161 11.81 -15.41 4.38
C ALA A 161 11.02 -14.18 3.88
N PHE A 162 10.23 -13.54 4.75
CA PHE A 162 9.57 -12.28 4.40
C PHE A 162 10.53 -11.07 4.47
N VAL A 163 11.48 -11.05 5.39
CA VAL A 163 12.39 -9.92 5.60
C VAL A 163 13.52 -9.89 4.56
N LEU A 164 14.04 -11.04 4.12
CA LEU A 164 15.19 -11.09 3.19
C LEU A 164 14.93 -10.33 1.87
N PRO A 165 13.78 -10.47 1.17
CA PRO A 165 13.48 -9.68 -0.01
C PRO A 165 13.46 -8.18 0.26
N TYR A 166 12.95 -7.74 1.41
CA TYR A 166 12.99 -6.35 1.81
C TYR A 166 14.42 -5.84 1.99
N VAL A 167 15.29 -6.61 2.65
CA VAL A 167 16.70 -6.22 2.83
C VAL A 167 17.41 -6.13 1.47
N MET A 168 17.14 -7.05 0.55
CA MET A 168 17.67 -7.01 -0.82
C MET A 168 17.21 -5.73 -1.55
N LEU A 169 15.93 -5.35 -1.44
CA LEU A 169 15.41 -4.09 -1.97
C LEU A 169 16.13 -2.88 -1.36
N LEU A 170 16.29 -2.86 -0.04
CA LEU A 170 16.95 -1.77 0.66
C LEU A 170 18.41 -1.60 0.22
N LEU A 171 19.14 -2.69 0.03
CA LEU A 171 20.49 -2.70 -0.52
C LEU A 171 20.50 -2.18 -1.97
N ALA A 172 19.55 -2.62 -2.79
CA ALA A 172 19.42 -2.16 -4.17
C ALA A 172 19.20 -0.64 -4.25
N PHE A 173 18.38 -0.08 -3.34
CA PHE A 173 18.14 1.36 -3.25
C PHE A 173 19.35 2.17 -2.79
N ASN A 174 20.31 1.55 -2.16
CA ASN A 174 21.52 2.19 -1.66
C ASN A 174 22.78 1.83 -2.45
N SER A 175 22.65 1.20 -3.62
CA SER A 175 23.75 0.82 -4.51
C SER A 175 24.25 2.05 -5.31
N GLY A 176 25.36 2.61 -4.91
CA GLY A 176 25.90 3.82 -5.52
C GLY A 176 25.08 5.09 -5.18
N PRO A 177 25.27 6.17 -5.94
CA PRO A 177 24.48 7.40 -5.78
C PRO A 177 23.02 7.15 -6.15
N SER A 178 22.10 7.90 -5.53
CA SER A 178 20.69 7.81 -5.86
C SER A 178 20.43 8.28 -7.30
N ALA A 179 19.65 7.49 -8.04
CA ALA A 179 19.12 7.89 -9.34
C ALA A 179 17.96 8.90 -9.22
N ASP A 180 17.37 9.04 -8.02
CA ASP A 180 16.25 9.93 -7.73
C ASP A 180 16.74 11.13 -6.90
N PRO A 181 16.57 12.37 -7.39
CA PRO A 181 17.05 13.57 -6.70
C PRO A 181 16.35 13.83 -5.35
N LEU A 182 15.18 13.24 -5.14
CA LEU A 182 14.43 13.37 -3.88
C LEU A 182 14.89 12.38 -2.82
N LEU A 183 15.76 11.43 -3.16
CA LEU A 183 16.16 10.38 -2.24
C LEU A 183 17.65 10.44 -1.93
N LEU A 184 17.95 10.27 -0.65
CA LEU A 184 19.31 10.08 -0.18
C LEU A 184 19.68 8.59 -0.33
N SER A 185 20.87 8.33 -0.85
CA SER A 185 21.48 7.01 -0.88
C SER A 185 22.66 6.96 0.07
N ALA A 186 22.87 5.80 0.71
CA ALA A 186 24.09 5.54 1.48
C ALA A 186 25.33 5.38 0.59
N GLY A 187 25.16 5.30 -0.73
CA GLY A 187 26.27 5.21 -1.68
C GLY A 187 27.12 3.96 -1.53
N LEU A 188 26.50 2.83 -1.17
CA LEU A 188 27.22 1.56 -0.96
C LEU A 188 27.93 1.14 -2.24
N PRO A 189 29.17 0.54 -2.12
CA PRO A 189 29.90 0.07 -3.28
C PRO A 189 29.08 -0.98 -4.07
N PRO A 190 28.83 -0.77 -5.37
CA PRO A 190 27.97 -1.65 -6.17
C PRO A 190 28.40 -3.13 -6.16
N ALA A 191 29.73 -3.40 -6.16
CA ALA A 191 30.25 -4.77 -6.10
C ALA A 191 29.88 -5.45 -4.78
N ALA A 192 29.98 -4.74 -3.65
CA ALA A 192 29.60 -5.27 -2.33
C ALA A 192 28.08 -5.51 -2.25
N VAL A 193 27.27 -4.59 -2.80
CA VAL A 193 25.82 -4.75 -2.85
C VAL A 193 25.42 -5.94 -3.71
N LYS A 194 26.03 -6.14 -4.90
CA LYS A 194 25.77 -7.30 -5.74
C LYS A 194 26.10 -8.62 -5.03
N MET A 195 27.24 -8.69 -4.36
CA MET A 195 27.62 -9.88 -3.57
C MET A 195 26.62 -10.14 -2.44
N ALA A 196 26.25 -9.11 -1.68
CA ALA A 196 25.29 -9.24 -0.61
C ALA A 196 23.90 -9.71 -1.12
N ILE A 197 23.42 -9.18 -2.24
CA ILE A 197 22.17 -9.60 -2.88
C ILE A 197 22.23 -11.08 -3.29
N VAL A 198 23.34 -11.55 -3.85
CA VAL A 198 23.52 -12.97 -4.21
C VAL A 198 23.44 -13.86 -2.97
N VAL A 199 24.16 -13.52 -1.90
CA VAL A 199 24.16 -14.28 -0.66
C VAL A 199 22.77 -14.30 0.00
N LEU A 200 22.11 -13.15 0.07
CA LEU A 200 20.76 -13.04 0.64
C LEU A 200 19.73 -13.77 -0.23
N GLY A 201 19.86 -13.71 -1.56
CA GLY A 201 19.01 -14.44 -2.50
C GLY A 201 19.16 -15.95 -2.34
N ALA A 202 20.38 -16.46 -2.25
CA ALA A 202 20.64 -17.87 -1.98
C ALA A 202 20.05 -18.30 -0.62
N SER A 203 20.21 -17.46 0.42
CA SER A 203 19.62 -17.69 1.74
C SER A 203 18.10 -17.71 1.69
N PHE A 204 17.48 -16.77 0.98
CA PHE A 204 16.04 -16.72 0.77
C PHE A 204 15.51 -17.99 0.08
N LEU A 205 16.18 -18.45 -0.98
CA LEU A 205 15.79 -19.67 -1.70
C LEU A 205 15.92 -20.90 -0.80
N ALA A 206 17.03 -21.03 -0.05
CA ALA A 206 17.27 -22.15 0.88
C ALA A 206 16.20 -22.19 1.98
N ILE A 207 15.94 -21.05 2.63
CA ILE A 207 14.92 -20.94 3.69
C ILE A 207 13.53 -21.25 3.14
N THR A 208 13.18 -20.68 2.00
CA THR A 208 11.85 -20.89 1.35
C THR A 208 11.68 -22.36 0.97
N PHE A 209 12.72 -23.01 0.45
CA PHE A 209 12.70 -24.43 0.14
C PHE A 209 12.49 -25.29 1.38
N VAL A 210 13.25 -25.05 2.46
CA VAL A 210 13.13 -25.80 3.72
C VAL A 210 11.75 -25.65 4.33
N ILE A 211 11.24 -24.40 4.41
CA ILE A 211 9.89 -24.13 4.94
C ILE A 211 8.84 -24.78 4.04
N GLY A 212 8.91 -24.55 2.73
CA GLY A 212 7.97 -25.11 1.77
C GLY A 212 7.90 -26.62 1.89
N ARG A 213 9.07 -27.31 1.87
CA ARG A 213 9.13 -28.76 2.03
C ARG A 213 8.53 -29.23 3.36
N LYS A 214 8.82 -28.51 4.48
CA LYS A 214 8.25 -28.84 5.80
C LYS A 214 6.74 -28.71 5.78
N LEU A 215 6.21 -27.58 5.32
CA LEU A 215 4.79 -27.30 5.28
C LEU A 215 4.04 -28.28 4.37
N PHE A 216 4.54 -28.54 3.16
CA PHE A 216 3.92 -29.47 2.22
C PHE A 216 3.90 -30.93 2.68
N ARG A 217 4.89 -31.34 3.47
CA ARG A 217 4.92 -32.70 4.03
C ARG A 217 3.92 -32.88 5.18
N GLN A 218 3.64 -31.81 5.91
CA GLN A 218 2.82 -31.87 7.12
C GLN A 218 1.36 -31.49 6.86
N HIS A 219 1.09 -30.68 5.81
CA HIS A 219 -0.22 -30.11 5.57
C HIS A 219 -0.54 -30.08 4.08
N PRO A 220 -1.83 -30.27 3.69
CA PRO A 220 -2.26 -30.19 2.29
C PRO A 220 -2.15 -28.76 1.76
N TRP A 221 -2.09 -28.61 0.44
CA TRP A 221 -2.05 -27.33 -0.26
C TRP A 221 -3.22 -26.41 0.14
N SER A 222 -4.40 -26.98 0.36
CA SER A 222 -5.57 -26.21 0.81
C SER A 222 -5.34 -25.46 2.13
N VAL A 223 -4.35 -25.84 2.91
CA VAL A 223 -3.98 -25.22 4.19
C VAL A 223 -2.81 -24.26 4.01
N THR A 224 -1.79 -24.64 3.28
CA THR A 224 -0.52 -23.92 3.16
C THR A 224 -0.50 -22.91 2.00
N GLY A 225 -1.33 -23.13 0.98
CA GLY A 225 -1.32 -22.36 -0.27
C GLY A 225 -1.36 -20.83 -0.09
N PRO A 226 -2.29 -20.24 0.68
CA PRO A 226 -2.33 -18.80 0.87
C PRO A 226 -1.08 -18.22 1.53
N THR A 227 -0.49 -18.91 2.51
CA THR A 227 0.76 -18.49 3.16
C THR A 227 1.92 -18.46 2.17
N LEU A 228 2.01 -19.49 1.31
CA LEU A 228 3.04 -19.57 0.26
C LEU A 228 2.78 -18.59 -0.89
N ALA A 229 1.52 -18.35 -1.24
CA ALA A 229 1.15 -17.32 -2.21
C ALA A 229 1.60 -15.92 -1.74
N LEU A 230 1.42 -15.61 -0.44
CA LEU A 230 1.90 -14.35 0.14
C LEU A 230 3.41 -14.25 0.17
N LEU A 231 4.12 -15.36 0.40
CA LEU A 231 5.58 -15.38 0.30
C LEU A 231 6.05 -15.16 -1.15
N ALA A 232 5.35 -15.73 -2.13
CA ALA A 232 5.62 -15.47 -3.54
C ALA A 232 5.33 -14.00 -3.91
N THR A 233 4.23 -13.43 -3.41
CA THR A 233 3.91 -12.00 -3.57
C THR A 233 4.99 -11.11 -2.97
N GLN A 234 5.49 -11.43 -1.77
CA GLN A 234 6.61 -10.73 -1.15
C GLN A 234 7.86 -10.74 -2.04
N ALA A 235 8.19 -11.89 -2.60
CA ALA A 235 9.31 -12.02 -3.54
C ALA A 235 9.08 -11.18 -4.81
N LEU A 236 7.91 -11.26 -5.42
CA LEU A 236 7.52 -10.47 -6.60
C LEU A 236 7.57 -8.95 -6.35
N TRP A 237 7.26 -8.51 -5.14
CA TRP A 237 7.27 -7.09 -4.82
C TRP A 237 8.66 -6.52 -4.61
N PHE A 238 9.65 -7.31 -4.19
CA PHE A 238 10.93 -6.75 -3.73
C PHE A 238 12.16 -7.28 -4.46
N ILE A 239 12.14 -8.51 -4.94
CA ILE A 239 13.30 -9.09 -5.64
C ILE A 239 13.58 -8.43 -7.00
N PRO A 240 12.59 -7.95 -7.79
CA PRO A 240 12.90 -7.33 -9.10
C PRO A 240 13.88 -6.16 -9.00
N ALA A 241 13.79 -5.32 -7.97
CA ALA A 241 14.74 -4.23 -7.77
C ALA A 241 16.18 -4.74 -7.54
N ALA A 242 16.34 -5.83 -6.80
CA ALA A 242 17.64 -6.47 -6.61
C ALA A 242 18.19 -7.06 -7.91
N VAL A 243 17.33 -7.66 -8.74
CA VAL A 243 17.71 -8.20 -10.05
C VAL A 243 18.16 -7.07 -10.98
N ILE A 244 17.48 -5.93 -11.01
CA ILE A 244 17.87 -4.74 -11.79
C ILE A 244 19.29 -4.31 -11.44
N VAL A 245 19.64 -4.26 -10.15
CA VAL A 245 21.00 -3.92 -9.71
C VAL A 245 22.01 -4.99 -10.11
N LEU A 246 21.67 -6.28 -10.05
CA LEU A 246 22.56 -7.37 -10.47
C LEU A 246 22.95 -7.27 -11.95
N VAL A 247 22.01 -6.88 -12.82
CA VAL A 247 22.29 -6.67 -14.26
C VAL A 247 22.99 -5.35 -14.55
N GLY A 248 23.19 -4.50 -13.56
CA GLY A 248 23.96 -3.26 -13.68
C GLY A 248 23.14 -2.01 -13.96
N GLU A 249 21.82 -2.12 -13.88
CA GLU A 249 20.90 -1.02 -14.12
C GLU A 249 20.55 -0.26 -12.84
N ALA A 250 20.14 1.01 -12.99
CA ALA A 250 19.69 1.84 -11.88
C ALA A 250 18.22 1.60 -11.54
N VAL A 251 17.89 1.58 -10.26
CA VAL A 251 16.51 1.44 -9.77
C VAL A 251 15.92 2.82 -9.50
N PHE A 252 14.83 3.16 -10.19
CA PHE A 252 14.04 4.38 -9.92
C PHE A 252 13.09 4.13 -8.76
N GLN A 253 13.54 4.48 -7.57
CA GLN A 253 12.97 4.09 -6.28
C GLN A 253 11.55 4.63 -6.08
N VAL A 254 11.30 5.92 -6.38
CA VAL A 254 10.00 6.56 -6.18
C VAL A 254 8.94 5.93 -7.07
N ARG A 255 9.24 5.70 -8.35
CA ARG A 255 8.31 5.05 -9.27
C ARG A 255 7.95 3.64 -8.81
N TYR A 256 8.95 2.88 -8.37
CA TYR A 256 8.77 1.51 -7.93
C TYR A 256 8.00 1.43 -6.60
N SER A 257 8.43 2.16 -5.57
CA SER A 257 7.89 2.06 -4.22
C SER A 257 6.57 2.83 -4.04
N SER A 258 6.52 4.08 -4.48
CA SER A 258 5.35 4.96 -4.25
C SER A 258 4.24 4.81 -5.30
N GLY A 259 4.55 4.26 -6.48
CA GLY A 259 3.56 4.02 -7.52
C GLY A 259 2.92 2.64 -7.36
N MET A 260 3.61 1.64 -7.91
CA MET A 260 3.06 0.30 -8.07
C MET A 260 2.88 -0.45 -6.74
N LEU A 261 3.92 -0.48 -5.88
CA LEU A 261 3.82 -1.22 -4.61
C LEU A 261 2.79 -0.59 -3.67
N ALA A 262 2.68 0.74 -3.66
CA ALA A 262 1.67 1.44 -2.89
C ALA A 262 0.24 1.06 -3.32
N LEU A 263 -0.01 0.91 -4.64
CA LEU A 263 -1.30 0.46 -5.15
C LEU A 263 -1.62 -0.97 -4.72
N LEU A 264 -0.66 -1.89 -4.91
CA LEU A 264 -0.82 -3.31 -4.57
C LEU A 264 -1.11 -3.51 -3.08
N HIS A 265 -0.33 -2.84 -2.24
CA HIS A 265 -0.50 -2.83 -0.79
C HIS A 265 -1.87 -2.26 -0.39
N SER A 266 -2.27 -1.12 -0.96
CA SER A 266 -3.51 -0.43 -0.61
C SER A 266 -4.75 -1.26 -0.95
N ALA A 267 -4.76 -1.93 -2.10
CA ALA A 267 -5.87 -2.81 -2.48
C ALA A 267 -6.00 -3.99 -1.49
N GLN A 268 -4.89 -4.61 -1.12
CA GLN A 268 -4.85 -5.66 -0.10
C GLN A 268 -5.32 -5.15 1.26
N TYR A 269 -4.91 -3.93 1.63
CA TYR A 269 -5.32 -3.30 2.88
C TYR A 269 -6.83 -3.02 2.91
N LEU A 270 -7.39 -2.46 1.84
CA LEU A 270 -8.84 -2.21 1.74
C LEU A 270 -9.65 -3.50 1.79
N TRP A 271 -9.12 -4.60 1.23
CA TRP A 271 -9.74 -5.91 1.32
C TRP A 271 -9.88 -6.38 2.78
N ILE A 272 -8.81 -6.33 3.58
CA ILE A 272 -8.87 -6.81 4.97
C ILE A 272 -9.65 -5.86 5.88
N THR A 273 -9.53 -4.54 5.69
CA THR A 273 -10.23 -3.54 6.52
C THR A 273 -11.73 -3.53 6.26
N SER A 274 -12.16 -3.72 5.01
CA SER A 274 -13.60 -3.84 4.68
C SER A 274 -14.21 -5.10 5.26
N TYR A 275 -13.48 -6.24 5.25
CA TYR A 275 -13.94 -7.45 5.93
C TYR A 275 -14.09 -7.20 7.44
N TYR A 276 -13.08 -6.62 8.08
CA TYR A 276 -13.11 -6.33 9.50
C TYR A 276 -14.30 -5.42 9.86
N ALA A 277 -14.48 -4.31 9.14
CA ALA A 277 -15.58 -3.37 9.35
C ALA A 277 -16.95 -4.03 9.14
N ARG A 278 -17.08 -4.89 8.12
CA ARG A 278 -18.29 -5.68 7.87
C ARG A 278 -18.62 -6.58 9.06
N ARG A 279 -17.62 -7.24 9.64
CA ARG A 279 -17.82 -8.13 10.80
C ARG A 279 -18.15 -7.39 12.06
N GLU A 280 -17.61 -6.19 12.26
CA GLU A 280 -17.93 -5.35 13.42
C GLU A 280 -19.33 -4.74 13.34
N GLN A 281 -19.77 -4.33 12.16
CA GLN A 281 -21.09 -3.68 12.00
C GLN A 281 -22.24 -4.68 11.82
N GLY A 282 -21.93 -5.94 11.46
CA GLY A 282 -22.94 -6.97 11.26
C GLY A 282 -24.04 -6.54 10.29
N PRO A 283 -25.36 -6.70 10.67
CA PRO A 283 -26.47 -6.33 9.79
C PRO A 283 -26.55 -4.83 9.42
N GLN A 284 -25.88 -3.96 10.17
CA GLN A 284 -25.85 -2.52 9.90
C GLN A 284 -24.79 -2.13 8.86
N TRP A 285 -24.02 -3.08 8.33
CA TRP A 285 -23.01 -2.86 7.34
C TRP A 285 -23.55 -2.25 6.06
N GLN A 286 -23.02 -1.09 5.69
CA GLN A 286 -23.36 -0.37 4.46
C GLN A 286 -22.07 -0.13 3.64
N PRO A 287 -21.76 -1.00 2.66
CA PRO A 287 -20.50 -0.94 1.92
C PRO A 287 -20.30 0.38 1.20
N TRP A 288 -21.36 0.94 0.58
CA TRP A 288 -21.30 2.22 -0.12
C TRP A 288 -20.97 3.38 0.82
N ARG A 289 -21.54 3.39 2.05
CA ARG A 289 -21.24 4.42 3.05
C ARG A 289 -19.80 4.32 3.54
N TYR A 290 -19.33 3.11 3.79
CA TYR A 290 -17.94 2.85 4.15
C TYR A 290 -17.00 3.37 3.06
N ALA A 291 -17.20 2.98 1.79
CA ALA A 291 -16.41 3.43 0.65
C ALA A 291 -16.46 4.97 0.49
N ALA A 292 -17.64 5.59 0.60
CA ALA A 292 -17.80 7.03 0.49
C ALA A 292 -17.03 7.79 1.58
N VAL A 293 -17.08 7.32 2.83
CA VAL A 293 -16.30 7.93 3.93
C VAL A 293 -14.81 7.82 3.67
N LEU A 294 -14.33 6.63 3.28
CA LEU A 294 -12.91 6.43 3.02
C LEU A 294 -12.42 7.30 1.85
N PHE A 295 -13.22 7.39 0.78
CA PHE A 295 -12.91 8.22 -0.38
C PHE A 295 -12.87 9.70 -0.01
N ALA A 296 -13.89 10.21 0.68
CA ALA A 296 -13.96 11.62 1.08
C ALA A 296 -12.79 12.02 2.00
N VAL A 297 -12.52 11.22 3.03
CA VAL A 297 -11.43 11.49 3.97
C VAL A 297 -10.07 11.34 3.29
N GLY A 298 -9.90 10.32 2.45
CA GLY A 298 -8.66 10.11 1.71
C GLY A 298 -8.34 11.28 0.79
N ILE A 299 -9.31 11.76 0.02
CA ILE A 299 -9.10 12.92 -0.87
C ILE A 299 -8.85 14.20 -0.05
N ALA A 300 -9.59 14.40 1.05
CA ALA A 300 -9.42 15.58 1.89
C ALA A 300 -8.00 15.69 2.47
N LEU A 301 -7.35 14.57 2.74
CA LEU A 301 -5.96 14.55 3.23
C LEU A 301 -4.93 14.93 2.16
N PHE A 302 -5.14 14.51 0.90
CA PHE A 302 -4.09 14.57 -0.13
C PHE A 302 -4.29 15.65 -1.20
N ILE A 303 -5.44 16.33 -1.23
CA ILE A 303 -5.69 17.38 -2.22
C ILE A 303 -5.81 18.75 -1.56
N PRO A 304 -6.83 19.05 -0.72
CA PRO A 304 -6.96 20.38 -0.12
C PRO A 304 -5.80 20.75 0.81
N GLY A 305 -5.28 19.80 1.57
CA GLY A 305 -4.19 20.04 2.52
C GLY A 305 -2.93 20.61 1.86
N PRO A 306 -2.34 19.91 0.87
CA PRO A 306 -1.20 20.44 0.12
C PRO A 306 -1.47 21.78 -0.57
N TRP A 307 -2.66 21.99 -1.13
CA TRP A 307 -3.02 23.28 -1.71
C TRP A 307 -3.04 24.42 -0.69
N ALA A 308 -3.68 24.19 0.45
CA ALA A 308 -3.70 25.19 1.52
C ALA A 308 -2.29 25.51 2.04
N ALA A 309 -1.46 24.49 2.25
CA ALA A 309 -0.08 24.66 2.71
C ALA A 309 0.79 25.36 1.67
N SER A 310 0.67 25.04 0.38
CA SER A 310 1.41 25.71 -0.69
C SER A 310 1.09 27.22 -0.74
N LEU A 311 -0.18 27.59 -0.61
CA LEU A 311 -0.59 28.98 -0.56
C LEU A 311 -0.10 29.71 0.70
N TRP A 312 -0.16 29.04 1.85
CA TRP A 312 0.24 29.63 3.14
C TRP A 312 1.74 29.88 3.23
N PHE A 313 2.55 28.90 2.80
CA PHE A 313 4.00 28.99 2.90
C PHE A 313 4.69 29.53 1.63
N GLY A 314 3.92 29.84 0.56
CA GLY A 314 4.49 30.34 -0.68
C GLY A 314 5.35 29.32 -1.43
N LEU A 315 5.16 28.02 -1.17
CA LEU A 315 5.84 26.94 -1.86
C LEU A 315 5.04 26.48 -3.08
N ASP A 316 5.70 25.76 -4.01
CA ASP A 316 4.97 25.09 -5.08
C ASP A 316 4.13 23.92 -4.53
N PHE A 317 3.06 23.61 -5.26
CA PHE A 317 2.15 22.55 -4.88
C PHE A 317 2.86 21.18 -4.78
N THR A 318 3.81 20.90 -5.65
CA THR A 318 4.51 19.61 -5.70
C THR A 318 5.32 19.37 -4.42
N THR A 319 6.06 20.37 -3.96
CA THR A 319 6.81 20.32 -2.70
C THR A 319 5.87 20.05 -1.52
N SER A 320 4.75 20.78 -1.42
CA SER A 320 3.75 20.55 -0.38
C SER A 320 3.14 19.16 -0.48
N PHE A 321 2.76 18.71 -1.67
CA PHE A 321 2.18 17.39 -1.91
C PHE A 321 3.14 16.25 -1.51
N LEU A 322 4.43 16.37 -1.82
CA LEU A 322 5.44 15.39 -1.44
C LEU A 322 5.65 15.35 0.09
N ALA A 323 5.64 16.51 0.75
CA ALA A 323 5.72 16.59 2.21
C ALA A 323 4.51 15.91 2.87
N PHE A 324 3.30 16.20 2.41
CA PHE A 324 2.08 15.54 2.87
C PHE A 324 2.13 14.04 2.61
N THR A 325 2.52 13.62 1.41
CA THR A 325 2.65 12.20 1.06
C THR A 325 3.59 11.49 2.02
N ALA A 326 4.77 12.02 2.28
CA ALA A 326 5.74 11.38 3.17
C ALA A 326 5.21 11.29 4.61
N LEU A 327 4.74 12.40 5.16
CA LEU A 327 4.38 12.49 6.57
C LEU A 327 3.07 11.78 6.91
N ILE A 328 2.06 11.82 6.02
CA ILE A 328 0.82 11.06 6.20
C ILE A 328 1.08 9.56 6.12
N ASN A 329 1.98 9.12 5.24
CA ASN A 329 2.39 7.71 5.19
C ASN A 329 3.09 7.27 6.48
N ILE A 330 4.04 8.06 6.98
CA ILE A 330 4.73 7.77 8.25
C ILE A 330 3.73 7.67 9.40
N HIS A 331 2.77 8.62 9.46
CA HIS A 331 1.69 8.58 10.44
C HIS A 331 0.85 7.30 10.31
N HIS A 332 0.46 6.92 9.10
CA HIS A 332 -0.26 5.69 8.83
C HIS A 332 0.51 4.45 9.31
N PHE A 333 1.82 4.35 9.05
CA PHE A 333 2.63 3.21 9.51
C PHE A 333 2.67 3.09 11.03
N ILE A 334 2.72 4.22 11.73
CA ILE A 334 2.66 4.26 13.20
C ILE A 334 1.31 3.74 13.70
N LEU A 335 0.21 4.23 13.12
CA LEU A 335 -1.13 3.80 13.50
C LEU A 335 -1.37 2.33 13.20
N ASP A 336 -1.00 1.87 12.03
CA ASP A 336 -1.17 0.46 11.65
C ASP A 336 -0.40 -0.48 12.56
N GLY A 337 0.81 -0.12 12.95
CA GLY A 337 1.59 -0.86 13.95
C GLY A 337 0.91 -0.93 15.32
N ALA A 338 0.03 0.01 15.63
CA ALA A 338 -0.74 0.02 16.87
C ALA A 338 -2.06 -0.78 16.76
N VAL A 339 -2.80 -0.63 15.65
CA VAL A 339 -4.19 -1.14 15.53
C VAL A 339 -4.29 -2.56 15.00
N TRP A 340 -3.27 -3.09 14.29
CA TRP A 340 -3.31 -4.42 13.67
C TRP A 340 -2.38 -5.43 14.37
N LYS A 341 -2.75 -5.86 15.57
CA LYS A 341 -1.98 -6.87 16.32
C LYS A 341 -2.77 -8.18 16.42
N LEU A 342 -2.42 -9.19 15.61
CA LEU A 342 -3.05 -10.53 15.65
C LEU A 342 -2.96 -11.23 17.02
N ARG A 343 -2.10 -10.76 17.92
CA ARG A 343 -2.04 -11.23 19.32
C ARG A 343 -3.18 -10.65 20.18
N GLU A 344 -3.87 -9.62 19.68
CA GLU A 344 -4.98 -9.01 20.38
C GLU A 344 -6.23 -9.88 20.21
N PRO A 345 -6.89 -10.28 21.32
CA PRO A 345 -8.00 -11.26 21.27
C PRO A 345 -9.13 -10.81 20.36
N ARG A 346 -9.49 -9.52 20.35
CA ARG A 346 -10.56 -8.97 19.51
C ARG A 346 -10.26 -9.09 18.01
N ILE A 347 -9.03 -8.79 17.61
CA ILE A 347 -8.61 -8.91 16.22
C ILE A 347 -8.55 -10.37 15.80
N ALA A 348 -7.99 -11.23 16.66
CA ALA A 348 -7.94 -12.66 16.42
C ALA A 348 -9.34 -13.30 16.33
N ALA A 349 -10.29 -12.87 17.18
CA ALA A 349 -11.66 -13.35 17.12
C ALA A 349 -12.30 -13.09 15.74
N VAL A 350 -12.13 -11.88 15.20
CA VAL A 350 -12.70 -11.52 13.90
C VAL A 350 -11.93 -12.17 12.74
N LEU A 351 -10.61 -12.01 12.71
CA LEU A 351 -9.80 -12.39 11.53
C LEU A 351 -9.44 -13.87 11.50
N VAL A 352 -9.28 -14.52 12.66
CA VAL A 352 -8.85 -15.93 12.75
C VAL A 352 -10.02 -16.85 13.06
N GLN A 353 -10.86 -16.50 14.05
CA GLN A 353 -11.93 -17.38 14.55
C GLN A 353 -13.28 -17.16 13.86
N ASP A 354 -13.37 -16.16 12.99
CA ASP A 354 -14.58 -15.81 12.24
C ASP A 354 -15.79 -15.42 13.14
N GLN A 355 -15.52 -14.93 14.33
CA GLN A 355 -16.55 -14.50 15.25
C GLN A 355 -17.06 -13.12 14.87
N THR A 356 -18.38 -12.96 14.77
CA THR A 356 -19.03 -11.65 14.70
C THR A 356 -19.03 -11.03 16.09
N GLN A 357 -18.40 -9.88 16.26
CA GLN A 357 -18.57 -9.09 17.46
C GLN A 357 -19.83 -8.26 17.31
N HIS A 358 -20.95 -8.75 17.80
CA HIS A 358 -22.10 -7.88 18.00
C HIS A 358 -21.74 -6.85 19.08
N PRO A 359 -22.00 -5.55 18.88
CA PRO A 359 -21.96 -4.60 19.96
C PRO A 359 -22.87 -5.14 21.07
N SER A 360 -22.37 -5.19 22.30
CA SER A 360 -23.21 -5.48 23.45
C SER A 360 -24.46 -4.60 23.36
N ALA A 361 -25.62 -5.16 23.67
CA ALA A 361 -26.93 -4.51 23.56
C ALA A 361 -27.02 -3.15 24.28
N ASP A 362 -26.11 -2.88 25.19
CA ASP A 362 -26.00 -1.61 25.93
C ASP A 362 -25.55 -0.41 25.09
N VAL A 363 -24.98 -0.63 23.89
CA VAL A 363 -24.64 0.45 22.94
C VAL A 363 -25.73 0.63 21.88
N ALA A 364 -26.70 -0.29 21.80
CA ALA A 364 -27.80 -0.22 20.83
C ALA A 364 -28.84 0.88 21.17
N GLY A 365 -28.70 1.55 22.32
CA GLY A 365 -29.62 2.58 22.80
C GLY A 365 -29.58 3.94 22.09
N SER A 366 -28.84 4.14 21.04
CA SER A 366 -28.87 5.38 20.26
C SER A 366 -28.90 5.16 18.75
N GLY A 367 -29.76 4.25 18.31
CA GLY A 367 -30.20 4.14 16.91
C GLY A 367 -31.02 5.38 16.48
N ARG A 368 -30.58 6.58 16.83
CA ARG A 368 -31.07 7.80 16.21
C ARG A 368 -30.68 7.73 14.75
N PHE A 369 -31.66 7.54 13.89
CA PHE A 369 -31.52 7.77 12.46
C PHE A 369 -30.63 8.99 12.25
N SER A 370 -29.47 8.79 11.61
CA SER A 370 -28.59 9.92 11.32
C SER A 370 -29.43 10.99 10.64
N PRO A 371 -29.48 12.22 11.16
CA PRO A 371 -30.31 13.27 10.59
C PRO A 371 -30.09 13.32 9.09
N TRP A 372 -31.15 13.46 8.29
CA TRP A 372 -31.10 13.45 6.83
C TRP A 372 -30.04 14.42 6.29
N TRP A 373 -29.83 15.58 6.93
CA TRP A 373 -28.80 16.55 6.57
C TRP A 373 -27.37 15.98 6.62
N ARG A 374 -27.06 15.04 7.54
CA ARG A 374 -25.74 14.37 7.59
C ARG A 374 -25.50 13.48 6.36
N ARG A 375 -26.56 12.85 5.84
CA ARG A 375 -26.49 12.07 4.60
C ARG A 375 -26.25 12.98 3.40
N PHE A 376 -26.94 14.12 3.35
CA PHE A 376 -26.73 15.13 2.29
C PHE A 376 -25.37 15.80 2.41
N ALA A 377 -24.91 16.12 3.62
CA ALA A 377 -23.57 16.67 3.85
C ALA A 377 -22.47 15.69 3.41
N LEU A 378 -22.61 14.41 3.74
CA LEU A 378 -21.68 13.39 3.27
C LEU A 378 -21.72 13.24 1.75
N ALA A 379 -22.89 13.17 1.15
CA ALA A 379 -23.05 13.09 -0.30
C ALA A 379 -22.47 14.32 -0.99
N GLY A 380 -22.74 15.53 -0.48
CA GLY A 380 -22.17 16.77 -0.98
C GLY A 380 -20.64 16.82 -0.85
N ALA A 381 -20.10 16.36 0.29
CA ALA A 381 -18.66 16.25 0.49
C ALA A 381 -18.02 15.26 -0.49
N VAL A 382 -18.61 14.08 -0.69
CA VAL A 382 -18.12 13.07 -1.65
C VAL A 382 -18.15 13.63 -3.07
N VAL A 383 -19.25 14.27 -3.48
CA VAL A 383 -19.37 14.87 -4.81
C VAL A 383 -18.39 16.04 -4.98
N GLY A 384 -18.31 16.96 -4.01
CA GLY A 384 -17.39 18.09 -4.06
C GLY A 384 -15.93 17.67 -4.12
N LEU A 385 -15.52 16.74 -3.26
CA LEU A 385 -14.16 16.19 -3.25
C LEU A 385 -13.88 15.35 -4.51
N GLY A 386 -14.87 14.61 -5.01
CA GLY A 386 -14.78 13.88 -6.27
C GLY A 386 -14.59 14.81 -7.47
N LEU A 387 -15.28 15.93 -7.52
CA LEU A 387 -15.10 16.96 -8.55
C LEU A 387 -13.71 17.61 -8.46
N LEU A 388 -13.24 17.92 -7.26
CA LEU A 388 -11.87 18.44 -7.04
C LEU A 388 -10.82 17.42 -7.51
N ALA A 389 -10.98 16.15 -7.17
CA ALA A 389 -10.10 15.08 -7.62
C ALA A 389 -10.15 14.92 -9.16
N GLY A 390 -11.33 14.94 -9.75
CA GLY A 390 -11.52 14.89 -11.19
C GLY A 390 -10.88 16.08 -11.91
N LEU A 391 -11.01 17.28 -11.36
CA LEU A 391 -10.35 18.48 -11.88
C LEU A 391 -8.83 18.36 -11.80
N ASP A 392 -8.31 17.80 -10.72
CA ASP A 392 -6.87 17.61 -10.53
C ASP A 392 -6.31 16.55 -11.51
N VAL A 393 -7.03 15.45 -11.74
CA VAL A 393 -6.69 14.47 -12.79
C VAL A 393 -6.76 15.12 -14.18
N PHE A 394 -7.79 15.89 -14.46
CA PHE A 394 -7.94 16.61 -15.74
C PHE A 394 -6.77 17.55 -15.99
N LYS A 395 -6.39 18.36 -15.01
CA LYS A 395 -5.22 19.25 -15.08
C LYS A 395 -3.93 18.47 -15.32
N PHE A 396 -3.75 17.32 -14.64
CA PHE A 396 -2.61 16.43 -14.83
C PHE A 396 -2.54 15.89 -16.26
N VAL A 397 -3.66 15.42 -16.80
CA VAL A 397 -3.76 14.91 -18.19
C VAL A 397 -3.55 16.02 -19.20
N LEU A 398 -4.17 17.21 -18.99
CA LEU A 398 -4.03 18.36 -19.87
C LEU A 398 -2.57 18.82 -19.92
N GLY A 399 -1.93 19.02 -18.74
CA GLY A 399 -0.50 19.36 -18.67
C GLY A 399 0.39 18.35 -19.40
N GLY A 400 -0.08 17.11 -19.57
CA GLY A 400 0.56 16.04 -20.33
C GLY A 400 0.55 16.17 -21.82
N ARG A 401 -0.35 16.90 -22.38
CA ARG A 401 -0.53 17.02 -23.83
C ARG A 401 0.15 18.27 -24.44
N VAL A 402 0.75 19.09 -23.58
CA VAL A 402 1.35 20.36 -23.99
C VAL A 402 2.81 20.16 -24.33
N THR A 403 3.17 20.40 -25.59
CA THR A 403 4.53 20.26 -26.15
C THR A 403 5.25 21.58 -26.36
N ASP A 404 4.53 22.69 -26.34
CA ASP A 404 5.08 24.03 -26.52
C ASP A 404 5.56 24.62 -25.18
N ALA A 405 6.75 25.23 -25.14
CA ALA A 405 7.37 25.76 -23.93
C ALA A 405 6.54 26.83 -23.22
N ALA A 406 5.86 27.72 -23.95
CA ALA A 406 4.99 28.75 -23.37
C ALA A 406 3.71 28.12 -22.77
N ALA A 407 3.08 27.22 -23.51
CA ALA A 407 1.91 26.51 -23.06
C ALA A 407 2.27 25.46 -21.98
N LEU A 408 3.49 24.90 -21.98
CA LEU A 408 4.03 24.08 -20.90
C LEU A 408 4.20 24.90 -19.62
N SER A 409 4.71 26.11 -19.70
CA SER A 409 4.82 27.05 -18.58
C SER A 409 3.45 27.37 -17.98
N GLN A 410 2.43 27.56 -18.81
CA GLN A 410 1.06 27.80 -18.37
C GLN A 410 0.41 26.52 -17.79
N ALA A 411 0.64 25.36 -18.40
CA ALA A 411 0.18 24.09 -17.90
C ALA A 411 0.84 23.70 -16.56
N LEU A 412 2.11 24.08 -16.34
CA LEU A 412 2.83 23.90 -15.08
C LEU A 412 2.26 24.75 -13.95
N LYS A 413 1.79 25.97 -14.26
CA LYS A 413 1.03 26.79 -13.30
C LYS A 413 -0.32 26.17 -12.94
N LEU A 414 -0.95 25.47 -13.90
CA LEU A 414 -2.22 24.77 -13.69
C LEU A 414 -2.06 23.39 -13.03
N ASN A 415 -0.95 22.70 -13.28
CA ASN A 415 -0.66 21.39 -12.70
C ASN A 415 0.83 21.19 -12.38
N PRO A 416 1.31 21.70 -11.24
CA PRO A 416 2.70 21.56 -10.83
C PRO A 416 3.16 20.12 -10.56
N LYS A 417 2.24 19.15 -10.42
CA LYS A 417 2.56 17.73 -10.18
C LYS A 417 3.38 17.08 -11.29
N ARG A 418 3.33 17.61 -12.50
CA ARG A 418 3.99 17.00 -13.64
C ARG A 418 5.49 17.21 -13.69
N CYS A 419 6.01 18.26 -13.05
CA CYS A 419 7.46 18.49 -12.96
C CYS A 419 8.19 17.42 -12.15
N ALA A 420 7.53 16.77 -11.22
CA ALA A 420 8.15 15.75 -10.36
C ALA A 420 8.24 14.37 -11.03
N GLY A 421 7.48 14.13 -12.11
CA GLY A 421 7.42 12.83 -12.80
C GLY A 421 8.07 12.78 -14.19
N GLY A 422 8.50 13.92 -14.73
CA GLY A 422 8.92 14.06 -16.13
C GLY A 422 10.35 14.58 -16.31
N GLY A 423 11.26 14.15 -15.46
CA GLY A 423 12.67 14.44 -15.68
C GLY A 423 13.24 13.59 -16.79
N THR A 424 13.31 14.08 -17.99
CA THR A 424 14.39 14.09 -18.97
C THR A 424 13.84 14.51 -20.33
N ALA A 425 13.52 15.79 -20.48
CA ALA A 425 13.80 16.40 -21.75
C ALA A 425 15.32 16.63 -21.74
N GLY A 426 16.06 15.76 -22.38
CA GLY A 426 17.48 15.98 -22.66
C GLY A 426 17.63 17.31 -23.37
N PRO A 427 18.75 18.02 -23.18
CA PRO A 427 18.98 19.30 -23.86
C PRO A 427 18.92 19.07 -25.36
N ALA A 428 18.07 19.83 -26.03
CA ALA A 428 18.01 19.90 -27.47
C ALA A 428 19.43 20.14 -28.03
N GLY A 429 19.86 19.23 -28.90
CA GLY A 429 21.17 19.23 -29.46
C GLY A 429 21.50 20.54 -30.14
N THR A 430 22.48 21.22 -29.61
CA THR A 430 23.18 22.31 -30.30
C THR A 430 24.45 21.75 -30.94
N GLY A 431 24.50 21.83 -32.25
CA GLY A 431 25.74 21.99 -32.98
C GLY A 431 26.59 20.75 -33.20
N ARG A 432 26.33 20.06 -34.30
CA ARG A 432 27.39 19.33 -35.02
C ARG A 432 28.57 20.25 -35.28
N ARG A 433 29.63 20.16 -34.53
CA ARG A 433 30.95 20.63 -34.97
C ARG A 433 31.56 19.55 -35.84
N ARG A 434 31.84 19.89 -37.11
CA ARG A 434 32.68 19.10 -38.03
C ARG A 434 34.09 18.98 -37.44
N PRO A 435 34.76 17.84 -37.55
CA PRO A 435 36.18 17.72 -37.21
C PRO A 435 37.03 18.46 -38.23
N PRO A 436 38.18 19.07 -37.85
CA PRO A 436 39.11 19.69 -38.79
C PRO A 436 39.83 18.61 -39.59
N ALA A 437 40.01 18.92 -40.90
CA ALA A 437 40.83 18.14 -41.79
C ALA A 437 42.30 18.17 -41.29
N ARG A 438 42.96 17.02 -41.33
CA ARG A 438 44.40 16.89 -41.13
C ARG A 438 45.15 17.29 -42.44
N PRO A 439 46.32 17.92 -42.29
CA PRO A 439 47.25 18.08 -43.43
C PRO A 439 47.86 16.74 -43.78
#